data_7e1d83af34e4cea37cf38801f8fea8f2
#
_entry.id   7e1d83af34e4cea37cf38801f8fea8f2
#
_cell.length_a   1.000
_cell.length_b   1.000
_cell.length_c   1.000
_cell.angle_alpha   90.00
_cell.angle_beta   90.00
_cell.angle_gamma   90.00
#
_symmetry.space_group_name_H-M   'P 1'
#
loop_
_entity.id
_entity.type
_entity.pdbx_description
1 polymer ?
#
loop_
_entity_poly.entity_id
_entity_poly.type
_entity_poly.pdbx_seq_one_letter_code
_entity_poly.pdbx_strand_id
1 'polypeptide(L)'
;MIPIKFSFLTPAYNSEKWISRLLDSIPKKYAYEIIICDDASTDNTLNILLDYQKKCPQLKILINKKNLGASESYNRLIEEATGDYVAIIDSDDMYLPTIVDVLKQVDGTYDIYYYNMLTKDGQAFIKRPTDGYIWPGQFKIIRRSFIGNARFVTRKEYAGDTDFNMALLNQGPTCKYTGIFAYWYNFPRENSESDLHLRGLK
;
A
#
# COMPACT_ATOMS: atom_id res chain seq x y z
N MET A 1 -19.39 16.53 -10.96
CA MET A 1 -18.24 16.41 -10.01
C MET A 1 -17.01 15.95 -10.79
N ILE A 2 -15.86 16.56 -10.52
CA ILE A 2 -14.59 16.08 -11.09
C ILE A 2 -14.31 14.70 -10.47
N PRO A 3 -13.99 13.67 -11.25
CA PRO A 3 -13.74 12.35 -10.71
C PRO A 3 -12.48 12.36 -9.82
N ILE A 4 -12.56 11.71 -8.67
CA ILE A 4 -11.46 11.56 -7.72
C ILE A 4 -10.36 10.69 -8.37
N LYS A 5 -9.12 11.15 -8.27
CA LYS A 5 -7.94 10.50 -8.81
C LYS A 5 -7.24 9.67 -7.75
N PHE A 6 -7.08 8.36 -7.99
CA PHE A 6 -6.41 7.43 -7.08
C PHE A 6 -5.01 7.07 -7.58
N SER A 7 -4.00 7.24 -6.73
CA SER A 7 -2.64 6.72 -6.93
C SER A 7 -2.46 5.43 -6.13
N PHE A 8 -2.13 4.33 -6.82
CA PHE A 8 -1.79 3.06 -6.17
C PHE A 8 -0.28 2.95 -6.07
N LEU A 9 0.24 2.74 -4.85
CA LEU A 9 1.67 2.83 -4.55
C LEU A 9 2.20 1.51 -4.00
N THR A 10 3.28 0.98 -4.59
CA THR A 10 3.88 -0.29 -4.17
C THR A 10 5.41 -0.24 -4.24
N PRO A 11 6.12 -0.48 -3.13
CA PRO A 11 7.54 -0.82 -3.19
C PRO A 11 7.69 -2.30 -3.57
N ALA A 12 8.68 -2.62 -4.39
CA ALA A 12 8.95 -3.99 -4.82
C ALA A 12 10.45 -4.30 -4.70
N TYR A 13 10.77 -5.41 -4.07
CA TYR A 13 12.11 -5.99 -4.03
C TYR A 13 12.01 -7.50 -4.10
N ASN A 14 12.61 -8.10 -5.13
CA ASN A 14 12.60 -9.54 -5.37
C ASN A 14 11.19 -10.16 -5.27
N SER A 15 10.27 -9.57 -6.03
CA SER A 15 8.83 -9.87 -5.99
C SER A 15 8.32 -10.61 -7.23
N GLU A 16 9.19 -11.25 -8.02
CA GLU A 16 8.83 -11.92 -9.28
C GLU A 16 7.65 -12.89 -9.17
N LYS A 17 7.50 -13.54 -7.98
CA LYS A 17 6.43 -14.51 -7.73
C LYS A 17 5.06 -13.87 -7.53
N TRP A 18 5.02 -12.57 -7.17
CA TRP A 18 3.82 -11.93 -6.64
C TRP A 18 3.35 -10.73 -7.45
N ILE A 19 4.30 -9.98 -8.05
CA ILE A 19 4.06 -8.66 -8.63
C ILE A 19 3.00 -8.67 -9.74
N SER A 20 2.92 -9.72 -10.55
CA SER A 20 1.85 -9.84 -11.57
C SER A 20 0.47 -9.93 -10.93
N ARG A 21 0.31 -10.77 -9.90
CA ARG A 21 -0.94 -10.94 -9.16
C ARG A 21 -1.39 -9.63 -8.51
N LEU A 22 -0.44 -8.92 -7.88
CA LEU A 22 -0.71 -7.59 -7.35
C LEU A 22 -1.25 -6.66 -8.44
N LEU A 23 -0.51 -6.50 -9.53
CA LEU A 23 -0.90 -5.61 -10.62
C LEU A 23 -2.27 -5.98 -11.18
N ASP A 24 -2.57 -7.26 -11.35
CA ASP A 24 -3.88 -7.72 -11.84
C ASP A 24 -5.02 -7.37 -10.87
N SER A 25 -4.75 -7.32 -9.58
CA SER A 25 -5.74 -6.99 -8.55
C SER A 25 -6.11 -5.51 -8.46
N ILE A 26 -5.26 -4.61 -8.97
CA ILE A 26 -5.54 -3.17 -8.98
C ILE A 26 -6.65 -2.86 -10.01
N PRO A 27 -7.75 -2.19 -9.61
CA PRO A 27 -8.86 -1.89 -10.52
C PRO A 27 -8.49 -0.75 -11.49
N LYS A 28 -7.95 -1.09 -12.67
CA LYS A 28 -7.42 -0.14 -13.68
C LYS A 28 -8.39 0.97 -14.05
N LYS A 29 -9.68 0.69 -14.08
CA LYS A 29 -10.73 1.69 -14.38
C LYS A 29 -10.75 2.84 -13.38
N TYR A 30 -10.33 2.60 -12.13
CA TYR A 30 -10.31 3.58 -11.04
C TYR A 30 -8.91 4.14 -10.81
N ALA A 31 -7.86 3.49 -11.31
CA ALA A 31 -6.50 3.96 -11.16
C ALA A 31 -6.26 5.18 -12.07
N TYR A 32 -5.97 6.32 -11.47
CA TYR A 32 -5.41 7.47 -12.19
C TYR A 32 -3.96 7.18 -12.56
N GLU A 33 -3.21 6.62 -11.62
CA GLU A 33 -1.85 6.14 -11.80
C GLU A 33 -1.57 4.95 -10.87
N ILE A 34 -0.64 4.10 -11.29
CA ILE A 34 -0.06 3.02 -10.52
C ILE A 34 1.44 3.29 -10.50
N ILE A 35 2.04 3.44 -9.33
CA ILE A 35 3.46 3.73 -9.21
C ILE A 35 4.13 2.59 -8.44
N ILE A 36 5.06 1.89 -9.09
CA ILE A 36 5.85 0.83 -8.48
C ILE A 36 7.29 1.32 -8.34
N CYS A 37 7.86 1.19 -7.15
CA CYS A 37 9.28 1.46 -6.92
C CYS A 37 10.03 0.13 -6.83
N ASP A 38 10.77 -0.22 -7.88
CA ASP A 38 11.71 -1.35 -7.85
C ASP A 38 12.96 -0.95 -7.04
N ASP A 39 13.15 -1.59 -5.90
CA ASP A 39 14.22 -1.29 -4.96
C ASP A 39 15.50 -2.07 -5.27
N ALA A 40 15.95 -2.00 -6.54
CA ALA A 40 17.11 -2.71 -7.08
C ALA A 40 16.94 -4.24 -6.98
N SER A 41 15.82 -4.77 -7.46
CA SER A 41 15.60 -6.22 -7.52
C SER A 41 16.68 -6.94 -8.32
N THR A 42 17.03 -8.15 -7.87
CA THR A 42 18.03 -9.03 -8.49
C THR A 42 17.39 -10.24 -9.19
N ASP A 43 16.09 -10.43 -9.01
CA ASP A 43 15.27 -11.43 -9.69
C ASP A 43 14.61 -10.86 -10.96
N ASN A 44 13.59 -11.52 -11.48
CA ASN A 44 12.91 -11.07 -12.71
C ASN A 44 11.86 -9.96 -12.48
N THR A 45 11.76 -9.38 -11.29
CA THR A 45 10.74 -8.37 -10.94
C THR A 45 10.71 -7.22 -11.95
N LEU A 46 11.85 -6.58 -12.21
CA LEU A 46 11.91 -5.41 -13.10
C LEU A 46 11.46 -5.76 -14.53
N ASN A 47 11.86 -6.91 -15.07
CA ASN A 47 11.44 -7.31 -16.41
C ASN A 47 9.92 -7.51 -16.49
N ILE A 48 9.32 -8.13 -15.46
CA ILE A 48 7.86 -8.30 -15.37
C ILE A 48 7.17 -6.94 -15.35
N LEU A 49 7.68 -5.98 -14.59
CA LEU A 49 7.13 -4.62 -14.52
C LEU A 49 7.19 -3.91 -15.88
N LEU A 50 8.34 -3.98 -16.57
CA LEU A 50 8.52 -3.37 -17.90
C LEU A 50 7.59 -4.00 -18.94
N ASP A 51 7.40 -5.30 -18.91
CA ASP A 51 6.46 -5.97 -19.80
C ASP A 51 4.99 -5.62 -19.49
N TYR A 52 4.66 -5.49 -18.21
CA TYR A 52 3.32 -5.08 -17.80
C TYR A 52 3.02 -3.63 -18.21
N GLN A 53 4.00 -2.74 -18.10
CA GLN A 53 3.88 -1.32 -18.48
C GLN A 53 3.49 -1.14 -19.94
N LYS A 54 3.94 -2.01 -20.84
CA LYS A 54 3.56 -1.99 -22.28
C LYS A 54 2.04 -2.11 -22.49
N LYS A 55 1.32 -2.72 -21.55
CA LYS A 55 -0.12 -2.99 -21.59
C LYS A 55 -0.93 -2.12 -20.62
N CYS A 56 -0.26 -1.39 -19.73
CA CYS A 56 -0.88 -0.58 -18.69
C CYS A 56 -0.29 0.85 -18.70
N PRO A 57 -0.86 1.77 -19.49
CA PRO A 57 -0.33 3.14 -19.62
C PRO A 57 -0.29 3.93 -18.30
N GLN A 58 -1.13 3.56 -17.32
CA GLN A 58 -1.13 4.18 -16.00
C GLN A 58 0.05 3.74 -15.11
N LEU A 59 0.79 2.68 -15.49
CA LEU A 59 1.90 2.17 -14.69
C LEU A 59 3.16 3.01 -14.90
N LYS A 60 3.63 3.62 -13.81
CA LYS A 60 4.94 4.27 -13.70
C LYS A 60 5.87 3.37 -12.89
N ILE A 61 7.11 3.24 -13.32
CA ILE A 61 8.13 2.46 -12.65
C ILE A 61 9.25 3.40 -12.21
N LEU A 62 9.51 3.44 -10.92
CA LEU A 62 10.68 4.07 -10.33
C LEU A 62 11.71 2.98 -10.08
N ILE A 63 12.97 3.26 -10.33
CA ILE A 63 14.06 2.29 -10.11
C ILE A 63 15.06 2.91 -9.16
N ASN A 64 15.36 2.23 -8.05
CA ASN A 64 16.44 2.60 -7.15
C ASN A 64 17.77 2.03 -7.68
N LYS A 65 18.85 2.80 -7.56
CA LYS A 65 20.19 2.36 -7.98
C LYS A 65 20.80 1.28 -7.07
N LYS A 66 20.28 1.17 -5.85
CA LYS A 66 20.64 0.18 -4.82
C LYS A 66 19.43 -0.08 -3.94
N ASN A 67 19.41 -1.19 -3.23
CA ASN A 67 18.37 -1.45 -2.23
C ASN A 67 18.47 -0.42 -1.11
N LEU A 68 17.38 0.35 -0.92
CA LEU A 68 17.22 1.39 0.10
C LEU A 68 16.29 0.95 1.22
N GLY A 69 15.57 -0.15 1.04
CA GLY A 69 14.55 -0.67 1.94
C GLY A 69 13.15 -0.11 1.66
N ALA A 70 12.14 -0.78 2.22
CA ALA A 70 10.74 -0.48 1.98
C ALA A 70 10.36 0.96 2.39
N SER A 71 10.83 1.45 3.53
CA SER A 71 10.52 2.79 4.04
C SER A 71 10.92 3.90 3.05
N GLU A 72 12.15 3.86 2.54
CA GLU A 72 12.63 4.85 1.57
C GLU A 72 11.89 4.74 0.24
N SER A 73 11.60 3.53 -0.20
CA SER A 73 10.81 3.28 -1.42
C SER A 73 9.38 3.79 -1.27
N TYR A 74 8.73 3.63 -0.11
CA TYR A 74 7.43 4.25 0.18
C TYR A 74 7.48 5.77 0.16
N ASN A 75 8.49 6.38 0.78
CA ASN A 75 8.65 7.82 0.80
C ASN A 75 8.77 8.38 -0.61
N ARG A 76 9.59 7.75 -1.44
CA ARG A 76 9.74 8.11 -2.84
C ARG A 76 8.44 7.98 -3.64
N LEU A 77 7.65 6.92 -3.37
CA LEU A 77 6.35 6.72 -3.99
C LEU A 77 5.34 7.82 -3.61
N ILE A 78 5.32 8.22 -2.33
CA ILE A 78 4.46 9.31 -1.83
C ILE A 78 4.81 10.65 -2.50
N GLU A 79 6.09 10.93 -2.70
CA GLU A 79 6.57 12.15 -3.36
C GLU A 79 6.17 12.22 -4.84
N GLU A 80 6.20 11.08 -5.53
CA GLU A 80 5.86 10.98 -6.95
C GLU A 80 4.34 10.93 -7.22
N ALA A 81 3.54 10.62 -6.20
CA ALA A 81 2.09 10.51 -6.35
C ALA A 81 1.44 11.87 -6.64
N THR A 82 0.53 11.91 -7.62
CA THR A 82 -0.16 13.12 -8.08
C THR A 82 -1.68 13.04 -7.95
N GLY A 83 -2.25 11.87 -7.61
CA GLY A 83 -3.68 11.70 -7.38
C GLY A 83 -4.20 12.44 -6.14
N ASP A 84 -5.50 12.51 -6.00
CA ASP A 84 -6.17 13.15 -4.85
C ASP A 84 -6.05 12.27 -3.59
N TYR A 85 -6.07 10.96 -3.79
CA TYR A 85 -5.95 9.94 -2.76
C TYR A 85 -4.89 8.90 -3.13
N VAL A 86 -4.21 8.38 -2.13
CA VAL A 86 -3.24 7.29 -2.27
C VAL A 86 -3.75 6.02 -1.59
N ALA A 87 -3.50 4.88 -2.23
CA ALA A 87 -3.73 3.55 -1.72
C ALA A 87 -2.40 2.79 -1.76
N ILE A 88 -1.90 2.39 -0.59
CA ILE A 88 -0.62 1.70 -0.44
C ILE A 88 -0.89 0.20 -0.41
N ILE A 89 -0.07 -0.59 -1.11
CA ILE A 89 -0.14 -2.04 -1.10
C ILE A 89 1.26 -2.65 -1.22
N ASP A 90 1.53 -3.71 -0.46
CA ASP A 90 2.79 -4.44 -0.52
C ASP A 90 2.85 -5.35 -1.75
N SER A 91 4.06 -5.57 -2.29
CA SER A 91 4.26 -6.26 -3.57
C SER A 91 3.85 -7.74 -3.58
N ASP A 92 3.72 -8.35 -2.41
CA ASP A 92 3.32 -9.75 -2.23
C ASP A 92 1.85 -9.93 -1.81
N ASP A 93 1.10 -8.83 -1.67
CA ASP A 93 -0.31 -8.81 -1.34
C ASP A 93 -1.21 -8.63 -2.58
N MET A 94 -2.52 -8.48 -2.38
CA MET A 94 -3.46 -8.13 -3.44
C MET A 94 -4.72 -7.47 -2.91
N TYR A 95 -5.38 -6.68 -3.76
CA TYR A 95 -6.73 -6.23 -3.46
C TYR A 95 -7.75 -7.33 -3.76
N LEU A 96 -8.80 -7.41 -2.93
CA LEU A 96 -9.99 -8.18 -3.26
C LEU A 96 -10.86 -7.38 -4.25
N PRO A 97 -11.71 -8.03 -5.06
CA PRO A 97 -12.59 -7.32 -6.02
C PRO A 97 -13.47 -6.24 -5.38
N THR A 98 -13.80 -6.40 -4.12
CA THR A 98 -14.58 -5.47 -3.28
C THR A 98 -13.88 -4.13 -3.02
N ILE A 99 -12.59 -3.98 -3.36
CA ILE A 99 -11.91 -2.68 -3.30
C ILE A 99 -12.65 -1.62 -4.12
N VAL A 100 -13.30 -2.02 -5.20
CA VAL A 100 -14.12 -1.12 -6.04
C VAL A 100 -15.25 -0.47 -5.23
N ASP A 101 -15.83 -1.20 -4.29
CA ASP A 101 -16.92 -0.65 -3.45
C ASP A 101 -16.40 0.29 -2.36
N VAL A 102 -15.13 0.12 -1.94
CA VAL A 102 -14.44 1.10 -1.11
C VAL A 102 -14.19 2.38 -1.91
N LEU A 103 -13.60 2.26 -3.12
CA LEU A 103 -13.30 3.41 -3.99
C LEU A 103 -14.53 4.24 -4.32
N LYS A 104 -15.68 3.61 -4.55
CA LYS A 104 -16.96 4.30 -4.77
C LYS A 104 -17.45 5.08 -3.55
N GLN A 105 -17.01 4.73 -2.34
CA GLN A 105 -17.37 5.45 -1.11
C GLN A 105 -16.46 6.63 -0.83
N VAL A 106 -15.35 6.79 -1.56
CA VAL A 106 -14.46 7.95 -1.44
C VAL A 106 -15.12 9.11 -2.16
N ASP A 107 -15.64 10.07 -1.40
CA ASP A 107 -16.39 11.22 -1.88
C ASP A 107 -15.66 12.57 -1.68
N GLY A 108 -14.42 12.50 -1.18
CA GLY A 108 -13.64 13.69 -0.89
C GLY A 108 -13.92 14.32 0.49
N THR A 109 -14.78 13.74 1.32
CA THR A 109 -15.13 14.29 2.64
C THR A 109 -14.09 13.97 3.71
N TYR A 110 -13.60 12.73 3.74
CA TYR A 110 -12.72 12.23 4.79
C TYR A 110 -11.25 12.23 4.36
N ASP A 111 -10.36 12.33 5.35
CA ASP A 111 -8.91 12.25 5.14
C ASP A 111 -8.45 10.80 4.96
N ILE A 112 -9.08 9.87 5.69
CA ILE A 112 -8.75 8.44 5.64
C ILE A 112 -10.03 7.60 5.51
N TYR A 113 -10.02 6.67 4.56
CA TYR A 113 -11.04 5.64 4.39
C TYR A 113 -10.44 4.28 4.74
N TYR A 114 -10.89 3.67 5.83
CA TYR A 114 -10.44 2.35 6.27
C TYR A 114 -11.31 1.25 5.68
N TYR A 115 -10.68 0.14 5.34
CA TYR A 115 -11.32 -1.11 4.96
C TYR A 115 -10.70 -2.26 5.78
N ASN A 116 -11.28 -3.45 5.68
CA ASN A 116 -10.83 -4.63 6.39
C ASN A 116 -9.91 -5.48 5.51
N MET A 117 -9.13 -6.36 6.14
CA MET A 117 -8.29 -7.31 5.43
C MET A 117 -8.51 -8.75 5.91
N LEU A 118 -8.22 -9.68 4.99
CA LEU A 118 -8.14 -11.11 5.24
C LEU A 118 -6.71 -11.56 5.05
N THR A 119 -6.22 -12.42 5.92
CA THR A 119 -4.95 -13.09 5.74
C THR A 119 -5.08 -14.32 4.84
N LYS A 120 -3.95 -14.86 4.41
CA LYS A 120 -3.86 -16.09 3.62
C LYS A 120 -4.48 -17.30 4.33
N ASP A 121 -4.39 -17.37 5.66
CA ASP A 121 -4.98 -18.44 6.48
C ASP A 121 -6.43 -18.17 6.92
N GLY A 122 -7.03 -17.08 6.40
CA GLY A 122 -8.43 -16.76 6.65
C GLY A 122 -8.71 -15.95 7.90
N GLN A 123 -7.69 -15.43 8.60
CA GLN A 123 -7.93 -14.52 9.71
C GLN A 123 -8.46 -13.18 9.19
N ALA A 124 -9.43 -12.61 9.91
CA ALA A 124 -10.06 -11.35 9.58
C ALA A 124 -9.52 -10.22 10.48
N PHE A 125 -9.00 -9.16 9.87
CA PHE A 125 -8.66 -7.92 10.56
C PHE A 125 -9.69 -6.86 10.23
N ILE A 126 -10.48 -6.50 11.24
CA ILE A 126 -11.58 -5.54 11.14
C ILE A 126 -11.18 -4.25 11.83
N LYS A 127 -11.10 -3.16 11.06
CA LYS A 127 -10.84 -1.83 11.63
C LYS A 127 -12.14 -1.18 12.08
N ARG A 128 -12.17 -0.70 13.33
CA ARG A 128 -13.33 -0.05 13.96
C ARG A 128 -12.97 1.36 14.45
N PRO A 129 -13.95 2.25 14.60
CA PRO A 129 -13.73 3.60 15.14
C PRO A 129 -13.12 3.61 16.55
N THR A 130 -13.41 2.56 17.35
CA THR A 130 -12.94 2.42 18.73
C THR A 130 -11.50 1.91 18.85
N ASP A 131 -10.91 1.42 17.76
CA ASP A 131 -9.54 0.91 17.75
C ASP A 131 -8.56 2.10 17.74
N GLY A 132 -7.99 2.43 18.88
CA GLY A 132 -7.12 3.61 19.06
C GLY A 132 -5.87 3.53 18.19
N TYR A 133 -5.07 2.50 18.36
CA TYR A 133 -3.86 2.31 17.56
C TYR A 133 -4.17 1.64 16.23
N ILE A 134 -3.52 2.10 15.18
CA ILE A 134 -3.71 1.57 13.84
C ILE A 134 -2.59 0.60 13.50
N TRP A 135 -2.97 -0.60 13.33
CA TRP A 135 -2.22 -1.68 12.71
C TRP A 135 -1.78 -1.33 11.29
N PRO A 136 -1.03 -2.21 10.64
CA PRO A 136 -0.15 -1.89 9.52
C PRO A 136 -0.74 -0.96 8.46
N GLY A 137 0.14 -0.34 7.72
CA GLY A 137 -0.12 0.80 6.87
C GLY A 137 -1.11 0.62 5.72
N GLN A 138 -1.42 -0.62 5.31
CA GLN A 138 -1.89 -0.88 3.96
C GLN A 138 -3.40 -0.90 3.76
N PHE A 139 -4.23 -1.07 4.80
CA PHE A 139 -5.69 -1.20 4.65
C PHE A 139 -6.46 0.12 4.79
N LYS A 140 -5.95 1.14 4.11
CA LYS A 140 -6.58 2.46 4.05
C LYS A 140 -6.28 3.19 2.75
N ILE A 141 -7.17 4.10 2.42
CA ILE A 141 -6.99 5.09 1.36
C ILE A 141 -6.86 6.44 2.03
N ILE A 142 -5.82 7.21 1.72
CA ILE A 142 -5.44 8.43 2.41
C ILE A 142 -5.53 9.60 1.43
N ARG A 143 -6.16 10.70 1.82
CA ARG A 143 -6.09 11.97 1.08
C ARG A 143 -4.62 12.38 0.96
N ARG A 144 -4.12 12.54 -0.26
CA ARG A 144 -2.70 12.84 -0.48
C ARG A 144 -2.26 14.15 0.20
N SER A 145 -3.07 15.20 0.14
CA SER A 145 -2.75 16.47 0.81
C SER A 145 -2.71 16.38 2.33
N PHE A 146 -3.41 15.40 2.92
CA PHE A 146 -3.40 15.15 4.36
C PHE A 146 -2.11 14.47 4.83
N ILE A 147 -1.41 13.73 3.96
CA ILE A 147 -0.14 13.09 4.33
C ILE A 147 0.88 14.12 4.80
N GLY A 148 0.95 15.30 4.16
CA GLY A 148 1.84 16.38 4.54
C GLY A 148 3.29 15.91 4.66
N ASN A 149 3.88 16.10 5.84
CA ASN A 149 5.25 15.70 6.15
C ASN A 149 5.39 14.31 6.76
N ALA A 150 4.30 13.53 6.88
CA ALA A 150 4.37 12.17 7.41
C ALA A 150 5.20 11.29 6.47
N ARG A 151 6.19 10.58 7.01
CA ARG A 151 7.08 9.69 6.26
C ARG A 151 7.29 8.38 7.00
N PHE A 152 7.59 7.34 6.23
CA PHE A 152 8.08 6.08 6.77
C PHE A 152 9.50 6.28 7.29
N VAL A 153 9.82 5.69 8.43
CA VAL A 153 11.14 5.80 9.07
C VAL A 153 11.75 4.42 9.18
N THR A 154 12.96 4.25 8.68
CA THR A 154 13.70 2.99 8.84
C THR A 154 14.19 2.87 10.28
N ARG A 155 13.69 1.88 11.02
CA ARG A 155 14.13 1.54 12.38
C ARG A 155 14.50 0.06 12.45
N LYS A 156 15.38 -0.29 13.40
CA LYS A 156 15.77 -1.68 13.64
C LYS A 156 14.77 -2.44 14.52
N GLU A 157 14.04 -1.71 15.37
CA GLU A 157 13.24 -2.29 16.45
C GLU A 157 11.82 -2.65 16.02
N TYR A 158 11.29 -1.99 14.96
CA TYR A 158 9.93 -2.23 14.48
C TYR A 158 9.70 -1.72 13.05
N ALA A 159 8.58 -2.15 12.46
CA ALA A 159 8.22 -1.79 11.10
C ALA A 159 8.05 -0.27 10.93
N GLY A 160 8.62 0.27 9.84
CA GLY A 160 8.64 1.71 9.56
C GLY A 160 7.26 2.34 9.31
N ASP A 161 6.21 1.54 9.14
CA ASP A 161 4.83 1.99 9.00
C ASP A 161 4.23 2.54 10.31
N THR A 162 4.77 2.13 11.47
CA THR A 162 4.33 2.64 12.78
C THR A 162 4.49 4.15 12.88
N ASP A 163 5.69 4.67 12.58
CA ASP A 163 5.96 6.12 12.64
C ASP A 163 5.09 6.90 11.66
N PHE A 164 4.93 6.37 10.44
CA PHE A 164 4.05 6.97 9.44
C PHE A 164 2.60 7.04 9.92
N ASN A 165 2.08 5.95 10.45
CA ASN A 165 0.71 5.89 10.96
C ASN A 165 0.50 6.81 12.16
N MET A 166 1.44 6.86 13.09
CA MET A 166 1.38 7.77 14.24
C MET A 166 1.44 9.24 13.80
N ALA A 167 2.26 9.57 12.81
CA ALA A 167 2.32 10.92 12.27
C ALA A 167 0.98 11.33 11.61
N LEU A 168 0.28 10.42 10.94
CA LEU A 168 -1.06 10.68 10.41
C LEU A 168 -2.08 10.89 11.54
N LEU A 169 -2.09 10.01 12.55
CA LEU A 169 -3.03 10.09 13.67
C LEU A 169 -2.90 11.37 14.47
N ASN A 170 -1.66 11.79 14.73
CA ASN A 170 -1.37 13.01 15.50
C ASN A 170 -1.88 14.28 14.82
N GLN A 171 -2.20 14.23 13.53
CA GLN A 171 -2.84 15.33 12.79
C GLN A 171 -4.35 15.39 12.99
N GLY A 172 -4.96 14.43 13.72
CA GLY A 172 -6.41 14.40 13.97
C GLY A 172 -7.25 14.14 12.70
N PRO A 173 -7.03 13.04 11.95
CA PRO A 173 -7.71 12.79 10.69
C PRO A 173 -9.23 12.62 10.87
N THR A 174 -10.00 13.09 9.89
CA THR A 174 -11.38 12.65 9.72
C THR A 174 -11.39 11.29 9.04
N CYS A 175 -12.07 10.30 9.63
CA CYS A 175 -12.01 8.91 9.19
C CYS A 175 -13.38 8.35 8.82
N LYS A 176 -13.44 7.56 7.74
CA LYS A 176 -14.59 6.71 7.40
C LYS A 176 -14.17 5.24 7.47
N TYR A 177 -15.00 4.44 8.12
CA TYR A 177 -14.81 2.99 8.26
C TYR A 177 -15.84 2.30 7.36
N THR A 178 -15.38 1.68 6.27
CA THR A 178 -16.27 1.13 5.25
C THR A 178 -16.88 -0.21 5.65
N GLY A 179 -16.21 -0.95 6.54
CA GLY A 179 -16.59 -2.32 6.94
C GLY A 179 -16.34 -3.37 5.85
N ILE A 180 -15.80 -2.98 4.71
CA ILE A 180 -15.59 -3.85 3.54
C ILE A 180 -14.26 -4.58 3.66
N PHE A 181 -14.23 -5.89 3.43
CA PHE A 181 -13.00 -6.64 3.23
C PHE A 181 -12.50 -6.39 1.80
N ALA A 182 -11.39 -5.66 1.67
CA ALA A 182 -10.87 -5.22 0.38
C ALA A 182 -9.38 -5.53 0.16
N TYR A 183 -8.73 -6.11 1.14
CA TYR A 183 -7.30 -6.43 1.10
C TYR A 183 -7.06 -7.89 1.48
N TRP A 184 -6.22 -8.57 0.72
CA TRP A 184 -5.73 -9.90 1.03
C TRP A 184 -4.25 -9.83 1.37
N TYR A 185 -3.93 -10.20 2.62
CA TYR A 185 -2.59 -10.17 3.18
C TYR A 185 -1.93 -11.54 3.06
N ASN A 186 -0.79 -11.62 2.40
CA ASN A 186 -0.02 -12.84 2.19
C ASN A 186 0.71 -13.30 3.48
N PHE A 187 -0.01 -13.35 4.57
CA PHE A 187 0.49 -13.75 5.87
C PHE A 187 -0.36 -14.91 6.42
N PRO A 188 0.25 -15.93 7.09
CA PRO A 188 1.69 -16.10 7.34
C PRO A 188 2.46 -16.50 6.06
N ARG A 189 3.67 -15.94 5.92
CA ARG A 189 4.60 -16.27 4.85
C ARG A 189 6.00 -16.44 5.45
N GLU A 190 6.57 -17.63 5.32
CA GLU A 190 7.90 -17.96 5.83
C GLU A 190 8.95 -16.99 5.26
N ASN A 191 9.86 -16.53 6.13
CA ASN A 191 10.92 -15.57 5.84
C ASN A 191 10.42 -14.18 5.36
N SER A 192 9.14 -13.85 5.55
CA SER A 192 8.69 -12.48 5.40
C SER A 192 9.24 -11.60 6.53
N GLU A 193 9.24 -10.28 6.34
CA GLU A 193 9.66 -9.35 7.40
C GLU A 193 8.83 -9.53 8.67
N SER A 194 7.52 -9.68 8.54
CA SER A 194 6.61 -9.96 9.64
C SER A 194 6.87 -11.30 10.32
N ASP A 195 7.19 -12.37 9.56
CA ASP A 195 7.56 -13.68 10.10
C ASP A 195 8.88 -13.62 10.87
N LEU A 196 9.90 -12.97 10.30
CA LEU A 196 11.21 -12.81 10.96
C LEU A 196 11.09 -12.01 12.26
N HIS A 197 10.27 -10.97 12.28
CA HIS A 197 9.99 -10.17 13.48
C HIS A 197 9.30 -11.02 14.55
N LEU A 198 8.24 -11.78 14.20
CA LEU A 198 7.55 -12.67 15.14
C LEU A 198 8.45 -13.76 15.72
N ARG A 199 9.44 -14.21 14.96
CA ARG A 199 10.43 -15.22 15.38
C ARG A 199 11.61 -14.63 16.15
N GLY A 200 11.67 -13.29 16.32
CA GLY A 200 12.78 -12.60 16.97
C GLY A 200 14.11 -12.68 16.20
N LEU A 201 14.05 -12.86 14.89
CA LEU A 201 15.20 -12.99 14.00
C LEU A 201 15.55 -11.69 13.25
N LYS A 202 14.78 -10.63 13.47
CA LYS A 202 14.98 -9.30 12.89
C LYS A 202 14.55 -8.22 13.88
#